data_278d9a0aaabc4b046cac87ee4b9be9de
#
_entry.id   278d9a0aaabc4b046cac87ee4b9be9de
#
_cell.length_a   1.000
_cell.length_b   1.000
_cell.length_c   1.000
_cell.angle_alpha   90.00
_cell.angle_beta   90.00
_cell.angle_gamma   90.00
#
_symmetry.space_group_name_H-M   'P 1'
#
loop_
_entity.id
_entity.type
_entity.pdbx_description
1 polymer ?
#
loop_
_entity_poly.entity_id
_entity_poly.type
_entity_poly.pdbx_seq_one_letter_code
_entity_poly.pdbx_strand_id
1 'polypeptide(L)'
;MKKDNRAYTWKGELWNGIGELILAFAAIGIGLGIAFLLPHETIKDIPAELFFMLGGLILIAVIGIVALTIHLIRQKRKNKNIKFIYNTLKNKYKLTLMLVTRSVNGEMRDFLIIKGQSSKGKFELCKEGEMFNFSIEYFGKFNEDRYRHEIFNDKNETINCIEIFMSE
;
A
#
# COMPACT_ATOMS: atom_id res chain seq x y z
N MET A 1 -12.13 -18.70 -4.85
CA MET A 1 -11.27 -17.50 -4.94
C MET A 1 -10.11 -17.65 -3.97
N LYS A 2 -8.86 -17.83 -4.44
CA LYS A 2 -7.69 -17.96 -3.57
C LYS A 2 -7.42 -16.58 -2.96
N LYS A 3 -7.61 -16.41 -1.64
CA LYS A 3 -7.16 -15.22 -0.91
C LYS A 3 -5.64 -15.31 -0.79
N ASP A 4 -4.93 -14.45 -1.52
CA ASP A 4 -3.48 -14.29 -1.35
C ASP A 4 -3.24 -13.47 -0.07
N ASN A 5 -3.10 -14.19 1.05
CA ASN A 5 -2.87 -13.60 2.38
C ASN A 5 -1.36 -13.54 2.63
N ARG A 6 -0.68 -12.53 2.09
CA ARG A 6 0.74 -12.32 2.38
C ARG A 6 0.89 -11.50 3.67
N ALA A 7 1.74 -11.99 4.58
CA ALA A 7 2.12 -11.20 5.75
C ALA A 7 2.75 -9.90 5.30
N TYR A 8 2.22 -8.78 5.81
CA TYR A 8 2.73 -7.46 5.47
C TYR A 8 4.13 -7.25 6.06
N THR A 9 5.15 -7.20 5.20
CA THR A 9 6.51 -6.86 5.60
C THR A 9 6.88 -5.48 5.09
N TRP A 10 7.16 -4.55 6.01
CA TRP A 10 7.61 -3.17 5.73
C TRP A 10 8.78 -3.12 4.75
N LYS A 11 9.68 -4.09 4.86
CA LYS A 11 10.84 -4.22 3.97
C LYS A 11 10.43 -4.55 2.53
N GLY A 12 9.43 -5.38 2.31
CA GLY A 12 9.01 -5.77 0.95
C GLY A 12 8.44 -4.61 0.13
N GLU A 13 7.59 -3.76 0.76
CA GLU A 13 7.03 -2.58 0.08
C GLU A 13 8.10 -1.52 -0.23
N LEU A 14 9.03 -1.32 0.72
CA LEU A 14 10.14 -0.37 0.53
C LEU A 14 11.09 -0.83 -0.58
N TRP A 15 11.42 -2.12 -0.63
CA TRP A 15 12.31 -2.69 -1.64
C TRP A 15 11.70 -2.68 -3.03
N ASN A 16 10.40 -2.97 -3.17
CA ASN A 16 9.73 -2.90 -4.48
C ASN A 16 9.71 -1.45 -5.00
N GLY A 17 9.33 -0.47 -4.18
CA GLY A 17 9.31 0.93 -4.58
C GLY A 17 10.72 1.51 -4.86
N ILE A 18 11.73 1.12 -4.07
CA ILE A 18 13.12 1.53 -4.29
C ILE A 18 13.69 0.83 -5.52
N GLY A 19 13.38 -0.45 -5.73
CA GLY A 19 13.84 -1.21 -6.90
C GLY A 19 13.35 -0.59 -8.22
N GLU A 20 12.07 -0.20 -8.28
CA GLU A 20 11.49 0.47 -9.44
C GLU A 20 12.10 1.86 -9.68
N LEU A 21 12.36 2.62 -8.60
CA LEU A 21 13.05 3.91 -8.67
C LEU A 21 14.50 3.77 -9.17
N ILE A 22 15.23 2.78 -8.66
CA ILE A 22 16.61 2.50 -9.08
C ILE A 22 16.65 2.12 -10.56
N LEU A 23 15.73 1.26 -11.02
CA LEU A 23 15.62 0.89 -12.42
C LEU A 23 15.32 2.09 -13.33
N ALA A 24 14.42 2.98 -12.91
CA ALA A 24 14.09 4.19 -13.65
C ALA A 24 15.29 5.15 -13.73
N PHE A 25 16.00 5.37 -12.61
CA PHE A 25 17.21 6.20 -12.60
C PHE A 25 18.37 5.57 -13.40
N ALA A 26 18.51 4.25 -13.36
CA ALA A 26 19.50 3.54 -14.18
C ALA A 26 19.21 3.71 -15.67
N ALA A 27 17.95 3.60 -16.09
CA ALA A 27 17.55 3.79 -17.48
C ALA A 27 17.82 5.22 -17.96
N ILE A 28 17.53 6.24 -17.15
CA ILE A 28 17.83 7.65 -17.44
C ILE A 28 19.34 7.88 -17.47
N GLY A 29 20.08 7.33 -16.50
CA GLY A 29 21.55 7.46 -16.43
C GLY A 29 22.25 6.84 -17.62
N ILE A 30 21.79 5.67 -18.10
CA ILE A 30 22.31 5.02 -19.30
C ILE A 30 22.00 5.88 -20.52
N GLY A 31 20.79 6.40 -20.67
CA GLY A 31 20.41 7.26 -21.79
C GLY A 31 21.25 8.55 -21.86
N LEU A 32 21.45 9.23 -20.73
CA LEU A 32 22.31 10.41 -20.63
C LEU A 32 23.80 10.05 -20.84
N GLY A 33 24.23 8.92 -20.27
CA GLY A 33 25.60 8.46 -20.44
C GLY A 33 25.95 8.16 -21.92
N ILE A 34 25.04 7.54 -22.64
CA ILE A 34 25.24 7.32 -24.11
C ILE A 34 25.28 8.65 -24.85
N ALA A 35 24.40 9.60 -24.51
CA ALA A 35 24.39 10.92 -25.12
C ALA A 35 25.69 11.72 -24.85
N PHE A 36 26.32 11.55 -23.69
CA PHE A 36 27.56 12.20 -23.28
C PHE A 36 28.82 11.52 -23.91
N LEU A 37 28.74 10.21 -24.18
CA LEU A 37 29.85 9.46 -24.77
C LEU A 37 29.95 9.57 -26.30
N LEU A 38 28.89 10.07 -26.95
CA LEU A 38 28.90 10.31 -28.38
C LEU A 38 29.81 11.53 -28.68
N PRO A 39 30.79 11.39 -29.60
CA PRO A 39 31.63 12.51 -30.01
C PRO A 39 30.77 13.66 -30.54
N HIS A 40 31.18 14.89 -30.23
CA HIS A 40 30.42 16.11 -30.59
C HIS A 40 30.19 16.23 -32.11
N GLU A 41 31.06 15.64 -32.92
CA GLU A 41 30.92 15.55 -34.37
C GLU A 41 29.78 14.62 -34.81
N THR A 42 29.53 13.55 -34.06
CA THR A 42 28.46 12.58 -34.37
C THR A 42 27.06 13.15 -34.04
N ILE A 43 26.99 14.12 -33.13
CA ILE A 43 25.71 14.75 -32.74
C ILE A 43 25.15 15.63 -33.87
N LYS A 44 26.01 16.19 -34.72
CA LYS A 44 25.59 17.02 -35.88
C LYS A 44 24.90 16.21 -36.97
N ASP A 45 25.20 14.92 -37.06
CA ASP A 45 24.66 14.03 -38.10
C ASP A 45 23.44 13.25 -37.63
N ILE A 46 23.00 13.45 -36.34
CA ILE A 46 21.80 12.79 -35.81
C ILE A 46 20.58 13.53 -36.37
N PRO A 47 19.64 12.83 -37.04
CA PRO A 47 18.40 13.44 -37.51
C PRO A 47 17.62 14.06 -36.37
N ALA A 48 17.08 15.26 -36.59
CA ALA A 48 16.29 15.98 -35.60
C ALA A 48 15.14 15.11 -35.01
N GLU A 49 14.61 14.21 -35.84
CA GLU A 49 13.58 13.25 -35.44
C GLU A 49 14.03 12.33 -34.29
N LEU A 50 15.28 11.90 -34.25
CA LEU A 50 15.86 11.06 -33.20
C LEU A 50 15.96 11.84 -31.87
N PHE A 51 16.29 13.14 -31.93
CA PHE A 51 16.30 14.00 -30.75
C PHE A 51 14.89 14.16 -30.16
N PHE A 52 13.86 14.34 -31.02
CA PHE A 52 12.48 14.42 -30.57
C PHE A 52 11.99 13.09 -29.97
N MET A 53 12.37 11.95 -30.54
CA MET A 53 12.04 10.62 -29.98
C MET A 53 12.70 10.39 -28.62
N LEU A 54 13.99 10.72 -28.48
CA LEU A 54 14.72 10.61 -27.20
C LEU A 54 14.14 11.54 -26.14
N GLY A 55 13.86 12.80 -26.50
CA GLY A 55 13.22 13.76 -25.63
C GLY A 55 11.82 13.31 -25.18
N GLY A 56 11.05 12.73 -26.08
CA GLY A 56 9.75 12.15 -25.78
C GLY A 56 9.83 10.98 -24.80
N LEU A 57 10.79 10.07 -24.98
CA LEU A 57 11.02 8.94 -24.07
C LEU A 57 11.43 9.41 -22.66
N ILE A 58 12.32 10.41 -22.57
CA ILE A 58 12.72 11.00 -21.30
C ILE A 58 11.52 11.64 -20.60
N LEU A 59 10.69 12.37 -21.33
CA LEU A 59 9.50 13.01 -20.79
C LEU A 59 8.51 11.98 -20.23
N ILE A 60 8.25 10.90 -20.95
CA ILE A 60 7.40 9.79 -20.51
C ILE A 60 7.96 9.15 -19.24
N ALA A 61 9.27 8.91 -19.19
CA ALA A 61 9.92 8.34 -18.00
C ALA A 61 9.76 9.27 -16.78
N VAL A 62 9.96 10.57 -16.93
CA VAL A 62 9.78 11.55 -15.85
C VAL A 62 8.34 11.59 -15.36
N ILE A 63 7.36 11.60 -16.26
CA ILE A 63 5.93 11.58 -15.90
C ILE A 63 5.61 10.28 -15.14
N GLY A 64 6.12 9.13 -15.59
CA GLY A 64 5.96 7.85 -14.91
C GLY A 64 6.50 7.85 -13.49
N ILE A 65 7.71 8.39 -13.27
CA ILE A 65 8.33 8.51 -11.96
C ILE A 65 7.51 9.41 -11.03
N VAL A 66 7.04 10.55 -11.53
CA VAL A 66 6.20 11.48 -10.75
C VAL A 66 4.89 10.81 -10.36
N ALA A 67 4.22 10.13 -11.29
CA ALA A 67 2.98 9.41 -11.04
C ALA A 67 3.17 8.31 -10.00
N LEU A 68 4.24 7.52 -10.11
CA LEU A 68 4.59 6.47 -9.15
C LEU A 68 4.86 7.04 -7.76
N THR A 69 5.62 8.13 -7.68
CA THR A 69 5.94 8.82 -6.42
C THR A 69 4.67 9.32 -5.73
N ILE A 70 3.76 9.94 -6.48
CA ILE A 70 2.46 10.40 -5.96
C ILE A 70 1.64 9.21 -5.48
N HIS A 71 1.62 8.10 -6.22
CA HIS A 71 0.91 6.88 -5.84
C HIS A 71 1.45 6.31 -4.52
N LEU A 72 2.77 6.19 -4.37
CA LEU A 72 3.41 5.69 -3.15
C LEU A 72 3.14 6.61 -1.93
N ILE A 73 3.16 7.93 -2.12
CA ILE A 73 2.84 8.89 -1.06
C ILE A 73 1.38 8.75 -0.64
N ARG A 74 0.45 8.59 -1.59
CA ARG A 74 -0.97 8.37 -1.30
C ARG A 74 -1.20 7.06 -0.54
N GLN A 75 -0.56 5.97 -0.96
CA GLN A 75 -0.62 4.68 -0.24
C GLN A 75 -0.06 4.80 1.19
N LYS A 76 1.08 5.45 1.35
CA LYS A 76 1.66 5.71 2.68
C LYS A 76 0.69 6.47 3.59
N ARG A 77 0.02 7.49 3.08
CA ARG A 77 -0.96 8.28 3.84
C ARG A 77 -2.18 7.45 4.22
N LYS A 78 -2.74 6.67 3.29
CA LYS A 78 -3.89 5.78 3.54
C LYS A 78 -3.62 4.79 4.68
N ASN A 79 -2.43 4.20 4.69
CA ASN A 79 -2.07 3.16 5.64
C ASN A 79 -1.53 3.69 6.98
N LYS A 80 -1.27 5.01 7.09
CA LYS A 80 -0.68 5.61 8.29
C LYS A 80 -1.49 5.35 9.55
N ASN A 81 -2.81 5.52 9.48
CA ASN A 81 -3.69 5.37 10.63
C ASN A 81 -3.82 3.90 11.07
N ILE A 82 -3.93 2.98 10.13
CA ILE A 82 -3.97 1.53 10.45
C ILE A 82 -2.64 1.09 11.08
N LYS A 83 -1.51 1.52 10.53
CA LYS A 83 -0.19 1.25 11.11
C LYS A 83 -0.03 1.85 12.51
N PHE A 84 -0.58 3.04 12.74
CA PHE A 84 -0.59 3.66 14.06
C PHE A 84 -1.37 2.82 15.07
N ILE A 85 -2.62 2.43 14.75
CA ILE A 85 -3.44 1.56 15.61
C ILE A 85 -2.72 0.24 15.91
N TYR A 86 -2.19 -0.42 14.88
CA TYR A 86 -1.42 -1.65 15.06
C TYR A 86 -0.22 -1.48 16.00
N ASN A 87 0.60 -0.43 15.79
CA ASN A 87 1.78 -0.19 16.61
C ASN A 87 1.46 0.15 18.05
N THR A 88 0.32 0.81 18.29
CA THR A 88 -0.17 1.12 19.64
C THR A 88 -0.55 -0.15 20.41
N LEU A 89 -1.20 -1.10 19.72
CA LEU A 89 -1.82 -2.26 20.36
C LEU A 89 -0.98 -3.54 20.29
N LYS A 90 -0.04 -3.68 19.35
CA LYS A 90 0.72 -4.93 19.10
C LYS A 90 1.55 -5.44 20.29
N ASN A 91 1.96 -4.53 21.19
CA ASN A 91 2.74 -4.91 22.38
C ASN A 91 1.84 -5.41 23.52
N LYS A 92 0.54 -5.05 23.48
CA LYS A 92 -0.45 -5.39 24.50
C LYS A 92 -1.25 -6.64 24.10
N TYR A 93 -1.48 -6.81 22.80
CA TYR A 93 -2.31 -7.88 22.25
C TYR A 93 -1.62 -8.58 21.08
N LYS A 94 -1.94 -9.88 20.91
CA LYS A 94 -1.46 -10.67 19.77
C LYS A 94 -2.23 -10.29 18.49
N LEU A 95 -1.73 -9.32 17.76
CA LEU A 95 -2.33 -8.82 16.53
C LEU A 95 -1.51 -9.22 15.31
N THR A 96 -2.19 -9.41 14.18
CA THR A 96 -1.56 -9.65 12.88
C THR A 96 -1.92 -8.53 11.92
N LEU A 97 -0.90 -7.93 11.29
CA LEU A 97 -1.07 -6.95 10.21
C LEU A 97 -0.83 -7.65 8.88
N MET A 98 -1.78 -7.55 7.96
CA MET A 98 -1.69 -8.22 6.65
C MET A 98 -2.25 -7.35 5.53
N LEU A 99 -1.72 -7.54 4.33
CA LEU A 99 -2.25 -6.96 3.09
C LEU A 99 -3.22 -7.95 2.46
N VAL A 100 -4.42 -7.49 2.15
CA VAL A 100 -5.46 -8.33 1.53
C VAL A 100 -6.01 -7.61 0.31
N THR A 101 -5.96 -8.27 -0.83
CA THR A 101 -6.57 -7.76 -2.06
C THR A 101 -8.03 -8.19 -2.12
N ARG A 102 -8.94 -7.23 -2.25
CA ARG A 102 -10.39 -7.44 -2.37
C ARG A 102 -10.92 -6.76 -3.62
N SER A 103 -11.94 -7.37 -4.23
CA SER A 103 -12.71 -6.73 -5.30
C SER A 103 -13.72 -5.77 -4.68
N VAL A 104 -13.64 -4.49 -5.05
CA VAL A 104 -14.59 -3.45 -4.67
C VAL A 104 -15.10 -2.81 -5.96
N ASN A 105 -16.40 -2.93 -6.22
CA ASN A 105 -17.03 -2.43 -7.45
C ASN A 105 -16.36 -2.94 -8.74
N GLY A 106 -15.91 -4.19 -8.75
CA GLY A 106 -15.21 -4.80 -9.89
C GLY A 106 -13.72 -4.49 -10.00
N GLU A 107 -13.19 -3.57 -9.20
CA GLU A 107 -11.76 -3.25 -9.14
C GLU A 107 -11.06 -4.02 -8.01
N MET A 108 -9.90 -4.56 -8.29
CA MET A 108 -9.04 -5.18 -7.26
C MET A 108 -8.31 -4.08 -6.50
N ARG A 109 -8.55 -4.01 -5.18
CA ARG A 109 -7.92 -3.02 -4.29
C ARG A 109 -7.23 -3.71 -3.12
N ASP A 110 -6.07 -3.17 -2.75
CA ASP A 110 -5.30 -3.64 -1.61
C ASP A 110 -5.71 -2.89 -0.34
N PHE A 111 -6.02 -3.66 0.69
CA PHE A 111 -6.37 -3.18 2.02
C PHE A 111 -5.36 -3.69 3.05
N LEU A 112 -4.88 -2.77 3.87
CA LEU A 112 -4.12 -3.13 5.05
C LEU A 112 -5.09 -3.43 6.18
N ILE A 113 -5.00 -4.65 6.73
CA ILE A 113 -5.97 -5.18 7.68
C ILE A 113 -5.26 -5.59 8.96
N ILE A 114 -5.83 -5.22 10.11
CA ILE A 114 -5.45 -5.75 11.42
C ILE A 114 -6.42 -6.85 11.79
N LYS A 115 -5.89 -8.00 12.18
CA LYS A 115 -6.67 -9.13 12.74
C LYS A 115 -6.21 -9.40 14.15
N GLY A 116 -7.16 -9.72 15.00
CA GLY A 116 -6.91 -10.20 16.36
C GLY A 116 -7.93 -11.24 16.77
N GLN A 117 -7.63 -11.92 17.86
CA GLN A 117 -8.50 -12.94 18.43
C GLN A 117 -8.50 -12.80 19.95
N SER A 118 -9.69 -12.77 20.54
CA SER A 118 -9.94 -12.87 22.00
C SER A 118 -10.58 -14.21 22.32
N SER A 119 -10.91 -14.43 23.59
CA SER A 119 -11.69 -15.57 24.05
C SER A 119 -13.10 -15.61 23.44
N LYS A 120 -13.67 -14.45 23.14
CA LYS A 120 -15.05 -14.29 22.64
C LYS A 120 -15.19 -14.41 21.13
N GLY A 121 -14.11 -14.17 20.38
CA GLY A 121 -14.21 -14.13 18.92
C GLY A 121 -12.93 -13.66 18.21
N LYS A 122 -13.11 -13.40 16.93
CA LYS A 122 -12.09 -12.81 16.07
C LYS A 122 -12.55 -11.47 15.56
N PHE A 123 -11.62 -10.55 15.36
CA PHE A 123 -11.95 -9.30 14.70
C PHE A 123 -11.06 -9.04 13.48
N GLU A 124 -11.57 -8.21 12.61
CA GLU A 124 -10.87 -7.67 11.46
C GLU A 124 -11.15 -6.16 11.38
N LEU A 125 -10.10 -5.36 11.30
CA LEU A 125 -10.15 -3.92 11.10
C LEU A 125 -9.51 -3.55 9.77
N CYS A 126 -10.23 -2.82 8.93
CA CYS A 126 -9.68 -2.20 7.73
C CYS A 126 -10.08 -0.72 7.65
N LYS A 127 -9.32 0.08 6.90
CA LYS A 127 -9.67 1.47 6.60
C LYS A 127 -10.12 1.57 5.15
N GLU A 128 -11.32 2.10 4.94
CA GLU A 128 -11.86 2.41 3.62
C GLU A 128 -12.23 3.90 3.55
N GLY A 129 -11.55 4.64 2.66
CA GLY A 129 -11.64 6.09 2.66
C GLY A 129 -11.13 6.68 3.97
N GLU A 130 -11.95 7.44 4.67
CA GLU A 130 -11.65 8.01 5.99
C GLU A 130 -12.19 7.16 7.15
N MET A 131 -13.01 6.15 6.87
CA MET A 131 -13.69 5.33 7.85
C MET A 131 -12.91 4.05 8.18
N PHE A 132 -13.02 3.61 9.44
CA PHE A 132 -12.52 2.34 9.92
C PHE A 132 -13.67 1.34 10.02
N ASN A 133 -13.60 0.28 9.24
CA ASN A 133 -14.56 -0.82 9.26
C ASN A 133 -14.06 -1.90 10.21
N PHE A 134 -14.76 -2.08 11.33
CA PHE A 134 -14.45 -3.04 12.37
C PHE A 134 -15.48 -4.15 12.35
N SER A 135 -15.05 -5.36 12.04
CA SER A 135 -15.91 -6.54 11.94
C SER A 135 -15.50 -7.55 12.99
N ILE A 136 -16.45 -8.03 13.75
CA ILE A 136 -16.28 -9.05 14.79
C ILE A 136 -17.03 -10.31 14.39
N GLU A 137 -16.41 -11.47 14.57
CA GLU A 137 -17.03 -12.79 14.50
C GLU A 137 -16.95 -13.43 15.90
N TYR A 138 -18.08 -13.57 16.57
CA TYR A 138 -18.18 -14.17 17.90
C TYR A 138 -18.15 -15.69 17.84
N PHE A 139 -17.43 -16.33 18.76
CA PHE A 139 -17.43 -17.77 18.92
C PHE A 139 -18.71 -18.22 19.63
N GLY A 140 -19.24 -19.38 19.23
CA GLY A 140 -20.41 -20.00 19.87
C GLY A 140 -21.74 -19.29 19.63
N LYS A 141 -21.78 -18.20 18.87
CA LYS A 141 -23.02 -17.56 18.42
C LYS A 141 -23.39 -18.03 17.02
N PHE A 142 -24.69 -18.08 16.74
CA PHE A 142 -25.26 -18.51 15.47
C PHE A 142 -26.13 -17.40 14.86
N ASN A 143 -26.36 -17.47 13.56
CA ASN A 143 -27.16 -16.53 12.79
C ASN A 143 -26.62 -15.09 12.84
N GLU A 144 -27.50 -14.09 12.91
CA GLU A 144 -27.18 -12.67 12.88
C GLU A 144 -26.31 -12.22 14.06
N ASP A 145 -26.45 -12.85 15.23
CA ASP A 145 -25.66 -12.53 16.42
C ASP A 145 -24.18 -12.93 16.31
N ARG A 146 -23.83 -13.72 15.30
CA ARG A 146 -22.46 -14.16 15.08
C ARG A 146 -21.54 -13.03 14.61
N TYR A 147 -22.09 -12.09 13.84
CA TYR A 147 -21.33 -11.03 13.22
C TYR A 147 -21.79 -9.67 13.71
N ARG A 148 -20.85 -8.85 14.14
CA ARG A 148 -21.07 -7.44 14.44
C ARG A 148 -20.18 -6.62 13.52
N HIS A 149 -20.74 -5.56 12.96
CA HIS A 149 -20.05 -4.65 12.10
C HIS A 149 -20.21 -3.22 12.60
N GLU A 150 -19.12 -2.52 12.81
CA GLU A 150 -19.10 -1.14 13.29
C GLU A 150 -18.22 -0.28 12.40
N ILE A 151 -18.58 0.98 12.29
CA ILE A 151 -17.85 1.95 11.46
C ILE A 151 -17.46 3.13 12.35
N PHE A 152 -16.18 3.45 12.38
CA PHE A 152 -15.62 4.56 13.15
C PHE A 152 -14.98 5.58 12.23
N ASN A 153 -15.06 6.86 12.60
CA ASN A 153 -14.37 7.95 11.92
C ASN A 153 -13.10 8.37 12.67
N ASP A 154 -13.00 8.06 13.95
CA ASP A 154 -11.86 8.41 14.80
C ASP A 154 -11.01 7.19 15.15
N LYS A 155 -9.69 7.37 15.08
CA LYS A 155 -8.71 6.31 15.39
C LYS A 155 -8.66 5.94 16.88
N ASN A 156 -8.92 6.91 17.78
CA ASN A 156 -8.86 6.66 19.22
C ASN A 156 -10.12 5.90 19.68
N GLU A 157 -11.27 6.22 19.10
CA GLU A 157 -12.50 5.46 19.30
C GLU A 157 -12.35 4.01 18.82
N THR A 158 -11.72 3.84 17.65
CA THR A 158 -11.37 2.51 17.12
C THR A 158 -10.43 1.74 18.05
N ILE A 159 -9.40 2.39 18.61
CA ILE A 159 -8.48 1.78 19.57
C ILE A 159 -9.24 1.33 20.81
N ASN A 160 -10.06 2.20 21.39
CA ASN A 160 -10.86 1.89 22.59
C ASN A 160 -11.79 0.69 22.35
N CYS A 161 -12.44 0.63 21.19
CA CYS A 161 -13.30 -0.50 20.83
C CYS A 161 -12.52 -1.82 20.74
N ILE A 162 -11.34 -1.82 20.13
CA ILE A 162 -10.45 -2.99 20.08
C ILE A 162 -10.00 -3.39 21.49
N GLU A 163 -9.62 -2.43 22.33
CA GLU A 163 -9.18 -2.70 23.71
C GLU A 163 -10.30 -3.34 24.55
N ILE A 164 -11.51 -2.83 24.45
CA ILE A 164 -12.69 -3.43 25.11
C ILE A 164 -12.88 -4.86 24.63
N PHE A 165 -12.89 -5.10 23.33
CA PHE A 165 -13.05 -6.45 22.77
C PHE A 165 -11.94 -7.43 23.17
N MET A 166 -10.71 -6.94 23.26
CA MET A 166 -9.54 -7.79 23.57
C MET A 166 -9.34 -8.00 25.08
N SER A 167 -9.89 -7.13 25.94
CA SER A 167 -9.78 -7.24 27.41
C SER A 167 -10.84 -8.15 28.03
N GLU A 168 -11.90 -8.41 27.32
CA GLU A 168 -12.98 -9.32 27.70
C GLU A 168 -12.69 -10.78 27.33
#